data_fe586ef33927b35df4dbf88b736f6b7c
#
_entry.id   fe586ef33927b35df4dbf88b736f6b7c
#
_cell.length_a   1.000
_cell.length_b   1.000
_cell.length_c   1.000
_cell.angle_alpha   90.00
_cell.angle_beta   90.00
_cell.angle_gamma   90.00
#
_symmetry.space_group_name_H-M   'P 1'
#
loop_
_entity.id
_entity.type
_entity.pdbx_description
1 polymer ?
#
loop_
_entity_poly.entity_id
_entity_poly.type
_entity_poly.pdbx_seq_one_letter_code
_entity_poly.pdbx_strand_id
1 'polypeptide(L)'
;MNERAPETPEPEGDFPTATSGLPRAVPPTVVELADGDATELHIGPVVKRIGDADVRMLAYNGSIPGPTLKVPEGATVTVNVTNEGDLEATVHWHGLRLENRYDGTHDTQAPIPVGETFTYQVHVPDPGAYWYHPHIREDYGQEMGLYGNIHVVPADPGYWPPVNRELFLTLDDVLVEDGKIAGFSATETTHVAMGRFGNVMLVSGEPDLELTAKRGEVVRFFLTNTANTRVFNVTVPGARTKLVGGDSGHYEHESFVDEILLSPSERFVVDVLFERPGGYVLEHRTPDRSYRLASIAVLDEPAEPALAEQFAVLRTNEDLAAERERTTPFVAAAPDKTLAFVAEMDFDAPEGAVYTCPMHPAIVQEEPGRCPECGMKLLPVEAPPTSYACPMHPHVTSDSPDRCPECGMKLVPAHLVDTSEHGHDLHAAHDEHGGHGHSQHGGTEPAADDHTHGHGHEDGHGHAHGIEWEDDMVEVNRRTTAANMRWKLVDRDTGAANAAIDWTFRVGDQVKIRLVNEMDSDHPMPHPFHVHGAGRFLVLARDGVEEPNLVWKDTVLVRTGETVDILLDVTNPGRWMAHCHIAEHHESGMMFGFDVEP
;
A
#
# COMPACT_ATOMS: atom_id res chain seq x y z
N MET A 1 -23.91 30.69 28.69
CA MET A 1 -22.63 31.01 28.03
C MET A 1 -21.64 30.03 28.61
N ASN A 2 -21.41 28.95 27.89
CA ASN A 2 -20.34 27.98 28.23
C ASN A 2 -19.05 28.53 27.61
N GLU A 3 -18.16 28.98 28.45
CA GLU A 3 -16.80 29.28 28.05
C GLU A 3 -16.12 27.96 27.70
N ARG A 4 -15.75 27.80 26.40
CA ARG A 4 -14.85 26.75 25.98
C ARG A 4 -13.50 26.92 26.68
N ALA A 5 -12.96 25.84 27.22
CA ALA A 5 -11.57 25.79 27.66
C ALA A 5 -10.67 26.20 26.47
N PRO A 6 -9.60 26.97 26.70
CA PRO A 6 -8.65 27.29 25.63
C PRO A 6 -8.03 25.98 25.11
N GLU A 7 -8.11 25.80 23.80
CA GLU A 7 -7.38 24.74 23.12
C GLU A 7 -5.88 24.92 23.42
N THR A 8 -5.20 23.85 23.84
CA THR A 8 -3.76 23.84 23.99
C THR A 8 -3.16 24.12 22.60
N PRO A 9 -2.22 25.09 22.45
CA PRO A 9 -1.58 25.30 21.15
C PRO A 9 -0.89 24.02 20.71
N GLU A 10 -1.10 23.64 19.44
CA GLU A 10 -0.37 22.54 18.80
C GLU A 10 1.14 22.83 18.86
N PRO A 11 2.01 21.81 19.01
CA PRO A 11 3.45 22.00 19.01
C PRO A 11 3.89 22.69 17.71
N GLU A 12 4.79 23.65 17.81
CA GLU A 12 5.38 24.31 16.63
C GLU A 12 6.10 23.25 15.80
N GLY A 13 5.63 23.03 14.55
CA GLY A 13 6.28 22.11 13.59
C GLY A 13 5.47 20.87 13.20
N ASP A 14 4.25 20.71 13.73
CA ASP A 14 3.35 19.62 13.31
C ASP A 14 2.22 20.13 12.40
N PHE A 15 1.67 19.22 11.58
CA PHE A 15 0.49 19.52 10.78
C PHE A 15 -0.77 19.63 11.66
N PRO A 16 -1.77 20.43 11.23
CA PRO A 16 -2.98 20.64 12.01
C PRO A 16 -3.81 19.36 12.19
N THR A 17 -4.35 19.13 13.39
CA THR A 17 -5.27 18.02 13.70
C THR A 17 -6.68 18.48 14.09
N ALA A 18 -6.91 19.78 14.25
CA ALA A 18 -8.18 20.33 14.70
C ALA A 18 -9.31 20.14 13.68
N THR A 19 -10.49 19.71 14.15
CA THR A 19 -11.69 19.48 13.34
C THR A 19 -12.69 20.64 13.36
N SER A 20 -12.49 21.61 14.26
CA SER A 20 -13.45 22.69 14.50
C SER A 20 -13.62 23.60 13.28
N GLY A 21 -14.86 23.75 12.82
CA GLY A 21 -15.20 24.65 11.70
C GLY A 21 -14.98 24.05 10.31
N LEU A 22 -14.45 22.83 10.19
CA LEU A 22 -14.27 22.17 8.93
C LEU A 22 -15.57 21.53 8.42
N PRO A 23 -15.76 21.43 7.09
CA PRO A 23 -16.89 20.70 6.51
C PRO A 23 -16.75 19.19 6.74
N ARG A 24 -17.86 18.48 6.79
CA ARG A 24 -17.83 17.01 6.80
C ARG A 24 -17.53 16.47 5.42
N ALA A 25 -16.75 15.37 5.36
CA ALA A 25 -16.54 14.64 4.13
C ALA A 25 -17.87 14.15 3.54
N VAL A 26 -17.94 14.20 2.21
CA VAL A 26 -19.09 13.71 1.43
C VAL A 26 -18.74 12.39 0.74
N PRO A 27 -19.73 11.58 0.33
CA PRO A 27 -19.45 10.36 -0.44
C PRO A 27 -18.73 10.66 -1.76
N PRO A 28 -17.81 9.78 -2.22
CA PRO A 28 -17.15 9.93 -3.51
C PRO A 28 -18.13 9.82 -4.67
N THR A 29 -17.80 10.47 -5.77
CA THR A 29 -18.61 10.49 -6.99
C THR A 29 -17.83 9.97 -8.18
N VAL A 30 -18.53 9.55 -9.24
CA VAL A 30 -17.96 9.26 -10.56
C VAL A 30 -18.23 10.44 -11.46
N VAL A 31 -17.19 11.00 -12.05
CA VAL A 31 -17.26 12.10 -13.03
C VAL A 31 -16.95 11.52 -14.41
N GLU A 32 -17.97 11.44 -15.26
CA GLU A 32 -17.81 11.02 -16.66
C GLU A 32 -17.38 12.21 -17.52
N LEU A 33 -16.25 12.06 -18.22
CA LEU A 33 -15.65 13.10 -19.06
C LEU A 33 -15.52 12.61 -20.49
N ALA A 34 -15.81 13.48 -21.46
CA ALA A 34 -15.53 13.26 -22.87
C ALA A 34 -14.20 13.90 -23.28
N ASP A 35 -13.72 13.59 -24.48
CA ASP A 35 -12.54 14.26 -25.04
C ASP A 35 -12.74 15.78 -25.13
N GLY A 36 -11.78 16.53 -24.58
CA GLY A 36 -11.81 18.00 -24.50
C GLY A 36 -12.59 18.56 -23.31
N ASP A 37 -13.23 17.74 -22.48
CA ASP A 37 -13.93 18.22 -21.29
C ASP A 37 -12.96 18.75 -20.23
N ALA A 38 -13.51 19.57 -19.31
CA ALA A 38 -12.79 20.10 -18.16
C ALA A 38 -13.48 19.73 -16.84
N THR A 39 -12.70 19.52 -15.80
CA THR A 39 -13.16 19.29 -14.42
C THR A 39 -12.28 20.03 -13.41
N GLU A 40 -12.80 20.16 -12.18
CA GLU A 40 -12.11 20.82 -11.07
C GLU A 40 -11.79 19.79 -9.98
N LEU A 41 -10.59 19.90 -9.42
CA LEU A 41 -10.18 19.21 -8.19
C LEU A 41 -9.75 20.25 -7.15
N HIS A 42 -10.45 20.32 -6.03
CA HIS A 42 -10.13 21.18 -4.90
C HIS A 42 -9.53 20.34 -3.77
N ILE A 43 -8.28 20.63 -3.40
CA ILE A 43 -7.63 20.07 -2.21
C ILE A 43 -8.08 20.91 -1.01
N GLY A 44 -8.60 20.27 0.04
CA GLY A 44 -8.96 21.01 1.24
C GLY A 44 -9.25 20.11 2.44
N PRO A 45 -9.21 20.68 3.67
CA PRO A 45 -9.44 19.92 4.88
C PRO A 45 -10.92 19.58 5.10
N VAL A 46 -11.17 18.38 5.61
CA VAL A 46 -12.50 17.87 5.95
C VAL A 46 -12.50 17.18 7.31
N VAL A 47 -13.69 16.96 7.86
CA VAL A 47 -13.90 16.04 8.98
C VAL A 47 -14.44 14.73 8.44
N LYS A 48 -13.70 13.65 8.64
CA LYS A 48 -14.11 12.29 8.30
C LYS A 48 -14.44 11.52 9.58
N ARG A 49 -15.49 10.68 9.53
CA ARG A 49 -15.79 9.73 10.60
C ARG A 49 -15.03 8.45 10.36
N ILE A 50 -14.13 8.09 11.27
CA ILE A 50 -13.38 6.83 11.26
C ILE A 50 -13.71 6.08 12.55
N GLY A 51 -14.46 4.98 12.46
CA GLY A 51 -15.00 4.30 13.62
C GLY A 51 -15.78 5.25 14.53
N ASP A 52 -15.34 5.42 15.77
CA ASP A 52 -15.97 6.32 16.75
C ASP A 52 -15.37 7.73 16.80
N ALA A 53 -14.33 8.01 16.03
CA ALA A 53 -13.66 9.31 16.00
C ALA A 53 -14.08 10.19 14.83
N ASP A 54 -14.20 11.49 15.06
CA ASP A 54 -14.26 12.51 14.02
C ASP A 54 -12.83 13.05 13.84
N VAL A 55 -12.17 12.66 12.75
CA VAL A 55 -10.78 13.01 12.48
C VAL A 55 -10.69 14.08 11.40
N ARG A 56 -9.65 14.92 11.46
CA ARG A 56 -9.28 15.83 10.38
C ARG A 56 -8.55 15.05 9.32
N MET A 57 -8.95 15.21 8.07
CA MET A 57 -8.30 14.66 6.88
C MET A 57 -8.25 15.70 5.76
N LEU A 58 -7.57 15.41 4.68
CA LEU A 58 -7.60 16.17 3.43
C LEU A 58 -8.44 15.42 2.39
N ALA A 59 -9.01 16.16 1.45
CA ALA A 59 -9.88 15.56 0.46
C ALA A 59 -9.77 16.28 -0.89
N TYR A 60 -9.97 15.55 -1.99
CA TYR A 60 -10.30 16.16 -3.26
C TYR A 60 -11.81 16.35 -3.37
N ASN A 61 -12.26 17.58 -3.63
CA ASN A 61 -13.68 17.92 -3.74
C ASN A 61 -14.52 17.51 -2.49
N GLY A 62 -13.87 17.48 -1.33
CA GLY A 62 -14.52 17.14 -0.07
C GLY A 62 -14.83 15.66 0.13
N SER A 63 -14.39 14.76 -0.73
CA SER A 63 -14.59 13.30 -0.61
C SER A 63 -13.27 12.53 -0.48
N ILE A 64 -13.31 11.41 0.24
CA ILE A 64 -12.22 10.45 0.40
C ILE A 64 -12.76 9.04 0.08
N PRO A 65 -12.25 8.40 -0.99
CA PRO A 65 -11.40 8.94 -2.03
C PRO A 65 -12.01 10.15 -2.75
N GLY A 66 -11.16 10.90 -3.46
CA GLY A 66 -11.60 11.92 -4.40
C GLY A 66 -12.49 11.35 -5.52
N PRO A 67 -13.03 12.18 -6.42
CA PRO A 67 -13.87 11.72 -7.52
C PRO A 67 -13.16 10.68 -8.39
N THR A 68 -13.86 9.60 -8.76
CA THR A 68 -13.38 8.71 -9.84
C THR A 68 -13.59 9.41 -11.18
N LEU A 69 -12.49 9.68 -11.90
CA LEU A 69 -12.54 10.25 -13.25
C LEU A 69 -12.70 9.11 -14.26
N LYS A 70 -13.81 9.10 -15.00
CA LYS A 70 -14.09 8.10 -16.04
C LYS A 70 -13.93 8.75 -17.40
N VAL A 71 -12.89 8.35 -18.15
CA VAL A 71 -12.43 9.02 -19.36
C VAL A 71 -12.29 8.00 -20.49
N PRO A 72 -12.76 8.27 -21.73
CA PRO A 72 -12.55 7.38 -22.88
C PRO A 72 -11.07 7.25 -23.25
N GLU A 73 -10.65 6.06 -23.66
CA GLU A 73 -9.33 5.81 -24.24
C GLU A 73 -9.01 6.79 -25.38
N GLY A 74 -7.79 7.34 -25.37
CA GLY A 74 -7.29 8.31 -26.35
C GLY A 74 -7.75 9.76 -26.11
N ALA A 75 -8.62 10.02 -25.14
CA ALA A 75 -9.07 11.36 -24.83
C ALA A 75 -8.00 12.19 -24.11
N THR A 76 -8.14 13.51 -24.19
CA THR A 76 -7.40 14.49 -23.38
C THR A 76 -8.40 15.36 -22.64
N VAL A 77 -8.31 15.41 -21.33
CA VAL A 77 -9.17 16.23 -20.48
C VAL A 77 -8.38 17.29 -19.74
N THR A 78 -9.04 18.40 -19.42
CA THR A 78 -8.45 19.48 -18.63
C THR A 78 -8.85 19.31 -17.17
N VAL A 79 -7.86 19.28 -16.27
CA VAL A 79 -8.12 19.24 -14.81
C VAL A 79 -7.50 20.46 -14.16
N ASN A 80 -8.35 21.32 -13.57
CA ASN A 80 -7.91 22.47 -12.79
C ASN A 80 -7.81 22.04 -11.32
N VAL A 81 -6.60 22.07 -10.77
CA VAL A 81 -6.36 21.72 -9.37
C VAL A 81 -6.15 22.98 -8.57
N THR A 82 -7.05 23.25 -7.61
CA THR A 82 -6.93 24.35 -6.66
C THR A 82 -6.48 23.81 -5.32
N ASN A 83 -5.39 24.35 -4.77
CA ASN A 83 -4.83 23.92 -3.50
C ASN A 83 -5.31 24.82 -2.35
N GLU A 84 -6.19 24.29 -1.50
CA GLU A 84 -6.61 24.89 -0.23
C GLU A 84 -6.19 23.99 0.95
N GLY A 85 -5.13 23.20 0.78
CA GLY A 85 -4.56 22.27 1.77
C GLY A 85 -3.63 22.95 2.78
N ASP A 86 -2.77 22.15 3.41
CA ASP A 86 -1.88 22.56 4.49
C ASP A 86 -0.48 23.00 4.01
N LEU A 87 -0.10 22.58 2.82
CA LEU A 87 1.20 22.83 2.21
C LEU A 87 1.05 22.97 0.71
N GLU A 88 2.12 23.36 0.02
CA GLU A 88 2.17 23.30 -1.44
C GLU A 88 1.95 21.86 -1.94
N ALA A 89 1.37 21.71 -3.12
CA ALA A 89 0.98 20.40 -3.65
C ALA A 89 1.30 20.25 -5.14
N THR A 90 1.40 19.01 -5.59
CA THR A 90 1.25 18.62 -6.99
C THR A 90 0.24 17.49 -7.07
N VAL A 91 -0.22 17.15 -8.29
CA VAL A 91 -1.01 15.95 -8.53
C VAL A 91 -0.31 15.11 -9.58
N HIS A 92 0.15 13.93 -9.18
CA HIS A 92 0.68 12.93 -10.08
C HIS A 92 -0.46 12.04 -10.61
N TRP A 93 -0.41 11.78 -11.92
CA TRP A 93 -1.38 10.96 -12.67
C TRP A 93 -0.79 9.57 -12.86
N HIS A 94 -0.82 8.79 -11.81
CA HIS A 94 -0.09 7.55 -11.67
C HIS A 94 -0.42 6.53 -12.79
N GLY A 95 0.64 6.11 -13.47
CA GLY A 95 0.59 5.12 -14.55
C GLY A 95 0.23 5.66 -15.92
N LEU A 96 -0.17 6.92 -16.06
CA LEU A 96 -0.50 7.55 -17.33
C LEU A 96 0.73 8.01 -18.10
N ARG A 97 0.75 7.76 -19.41
CA ARG A 97 1.78 8.24 -20.35
C ARG A 97 1.35 9.58 -20.97
N LEU A 98 1.29 10.60 -20.16
CA LEU A 98 0.89 11.95 -20.58
C LEU A 98 2.10 12.81 -20.93
N GLU A 99 1.88 14.06 -21.38
CA GLU A 99 2.97 14.99 -21.65
C GLU A 99 3.76 15.27 -20.37
N ASN A 100 5.09 15.10 -20.40
CA ASN A 100 5.99 15.12 -19.23
C ASN A 100 5.78 16.30 -18.29
N ARG A 101 5.53 17.52 -18.80
CA ARG A 101 5.28 18.71 -17.97
C ARG A 101 4.03 18.62 -17.08
N TYR A 102 3.18 17.62 -17.27
CA TYR A 102 1.97 17.38 -16.47
C TYR A 102 2.08 16.16 -15.58
N ASP A 103 3.26 15.57 -15.48
CA ASP A 103 3.52 14.39 -14.62
C ASP A 103 3.24 14.64 -13.13
N GLY A 104 3.32 15.91 -12.70
CA GLY A 104 2.97 16.30 -11.34
C GLY A 104 4.08 16.11 -10.32
N THR A 105 5.33 16.02 -10.75
CA THR A 105 6.50 15.95 -9.87
C THR A 105 7.21 17.30 -9.79
N HIS A 106 8.06 17.48 -8.77
CA HIS A 106 8.87 18.69 -8.62
C HIS A 106 9.90 18.89 -9.75
N ASP A 107 10.27 17.82 -10.47
CA ASP A 107 11.16 17.89 -11.64
C ASP A 107 10.45 18.44 -12.89
N THR A 108 9.12 18.33 -12.96
CA THR A 108 8.35 18.66 -14.16
C THR A 108 7.54 19.96 -14.05
N GLN A 109 7.23 20.39 -12.81
CA GLN A 109 6.49 21.62 -12.56
C GLN A 109 6.86 22.26 -11.21
N ALA A 110 6.61 23.55 -11.07
CA ALA A 110 6.62 24.18 -9.75
C ALA A 110 5.41 23.68 -8.93
N PRO A 111 5.59 23.45 -7.61
CA PRO A 111 4.48 23.15 -6.73
C PRO A 111 3.38 24.21 -6.79
N ILE A 112 2.15 23.80 -6.56
CA ILE A 112 0.96 24.66 -6.47
C ILE A 112 0.91 25.25 -5.06
N PRO A 113 1.17 26.55 -4.86
CA PRO A 113 1.06 27.15 -3.53
C PRO A 113 -0.36 27.06 -2.99
N VAL A 114 -0.49 27.14 -1.66
CA VAL A 114 -1.80 27.23 -1.01
C VAL A 114 -2.53 28.49 -1.50
N GLY A 115 -3.77 28.34 -1.93
CA GLY A 115 -4.62 29.39 -2.51
C GLY A 115 -4.49 29.53 -4.03
N GLU A 116 -3.60 28.79 -4.70
CA GLU A 116 -3.35 28.89 -6.13
C GLU A 116 -3.94 27.69 -6.89
N THR A 117 -4.00 27.83 -8.23
CA THR A 117 -4.54 26.81 -9.14
C THR A 117 -3.54 26.48 -10.24
N PHE A 118 -3.40 25.19 -10.57
CA PHE A 118 -2.66 24.70 -11.74
C PHE A 118 -3.58 23.92 -12.66
N THR A 119 -3.37 24.08 -13.99
CA THR A 119 -4.17 23.40 -15.01
C THR A 119 -3.37 22.28 -15.67
N TYR A 120 -3.83 21.06 -15.51
CA TYR A 120 -3.29 19.86 -16.15
C TYR A 120 -4.04 19.56 -17.46
N GLN A 121 -3.30 19.06 -18.48
CA GLN A 121 -3.85 18.40 -19.65
C GLN A 121 -3.57 16.91 -19.50
N VAL A 122 -4.58 16.14 -19.15
CA VAL A 122 -4.45 14.72 -18.84
C VAL A 122 -4.85 13.92 -20.06
N HIS A 123 -3.86 13.38 -20.78
CA HIS A 123 -4.05 12.47 -21.89
C HIS A 123 -4.06 11.02 -21.38
N VAL A 124 -5.03 10.21 -21.84
CA VAL A 124 -5.23 8.83 -21.39
C VAL A 124 -5.15 7.85 -22.56
N PRO A 125 -3.92 7.45 -23.00
CA PRO A 125 -3.73 6.70 -24.22
C PRO A 125 -4.10 5.20 -24.14
N ASP A 126 -4.13 4.63 -22.93
CA ASP A 126 -4.29 3.19 -22.72
C ASP A 126 -5.48 2.89 -21.82
N PRO A 127 -6.30 1.85 -22.11
CA PRO A 127 -7.38 1.42 -21.22
C PRO A 127 -6.82 0.80 -19.94
N GLY A 128 -7.50 0.98 -18.82
CA GLY A 128 -7.07 0.40 -17.56
C GLY A 128 -7.59 1.12 -16.33
N ALA A 129 -7.02 0.74 -15.19
CA ALA A 129 -7.25 1.35 -13.89
C ALA A 129 -6.03 2.18 -13.49
N TYR A 130 -6.24 3.44 -13.27
CA TYR A 130 -5.21 4.40 -12.87
C TYR A 130 -5.71 5.16 -11.65
N TRP A 131 -4.84 5.99 -11.07
CA TRP A 131 -5.21 6.80 -9.92
C TRP A 131 -4.41 8.11 -9.90
N TYR A 132 -4.76 9.04 -9.03
CA TYR A 132 -4.07 10.29 -8.83
C TYR A 132 -3.85 10.56 -7.35
N HIS A 133 -2.69 11.13 -7.03
CA HIS A 133 -2.27 11.43 -5.66
C HIS A 133 -1.24 12.58 -5.63
N PRO A 134 -0.94 13.20 -4.48
CA PRO A 134 0.12 14.20 -4.38
C PRO A 134 1.50 13.56 -4.55
N HIS A 135 2.47 14.37 -4.98
CA HIS A 135 3.87 13.96 -5.09
C HIS A 135 4.83 14.92 -4.35
N ILE A 136 4.28 15.62 -3.33
CA ILE A 136 5.00 16.44 -2.36
C ILE A 136 4.45 16.06 -0.99
N ARG A 137 5.33 15.64 -0.09
CA ARG A 137 4.95 15.07 1.20
C ARG A 137 3.84 14.02 0.98
N GLU A 138 4.17 13.09 0.10
CA GLU A 138 3.29 11.97 -0.26
C GLU A 138 2.90 11.17 0.98
N ASP A 139 3.85 10.96 1.91
CA ASP A 139 3.65 10.34 3.22
C ASP A 139 2.48 10.96 3.98
N TYR A 140 2.40 12.28 3.99
CA TYR A 140 1.33 13.02 4.65
C TYR A 140 0.06 13.10 3.79
N GLY A 141 0.20 13.54 2.55
CA GLY A 141 -0.96 13.81 1.69
C GLY A 141 -1.81 12.57 1.41
N GLN A 142 -1.17 11.44 1.16
CA GLN A 142 -1.83 10.18 0.86
C GLN A 142 -2.51 9.60 2.12
N GLU A 143 -1.82 9.50 3.25
CA GLU A 143 -2.41 9.08 4.53
C GLU A 143 -3.60 9.97 4.93
N MET A 144 -3.55 11.27 4.60
CA MET A 144 -4.64 12.20 4.90
C MET A 144 -5.83 12.09 3.95
N GLY A 145 -5.76 11.27 2.88
CA GLY A 145 -6.88 10.98 1.99
C GLY A 145 -6.82 11.63 0.61
N LEU A 146 -5.68 12.21 0.22
CA LEU A 146 -5.50 12.83 -1.10
C LEU A 146 -5.21 11.78 -2.18
N TYR A 147 -6.20 11.01 -2.56
CA TYR A 147 -6.14 10.07 -3.67
C TYR A 147 -7.50 9.90 -4.34
N GLY A 148 -7.50 9.49 -5.61
CA GLY A 148 -8.72 9.15 -6.34
C GLY A 148 -8.42 8.32 -7.59
N ASN A 149 -9.43 7.59 -8.09
CA ASN A 149 -9.29 6.70 -9.23
C ASN A 149 -9.46 7.41 -10.56
N ILE A 150 -8.79 6.88 -11.59
CA ILE A 150 -9.03 7.19 -13.01
C ILE A 150 -9.36 5.87 -13.70
N HIS A 151 -10.51 5.80 -14.34
CA HIS A 151 -10.88 4.67 -15.17
C HIS A 151 -10.86 5.09 -16.64
N VAL A 152 -9.93 4.53 -17.39
CA VAL A 152 -9.87 4.72 -18.83
C VAL A 152 -10.71 3.66 -19.51
N VAL A 153 -11.85 4.11 -20.08
CA VAL A 153 -12.84 3.25 -20.73
C VAL A 153 -12.31 2.82 -22.09
N PRO A 154 -12.15 1.51 -22.34
CA PRO A 154 -11.69 1.01 -23.62
C PRO A 154 -12.56 1.48 -24.80
N ALA A 155 -11.94 1.75 -25.94
CA ALA A 155 -12.63 2.05 -27.19
C ALA A 155 -13.34 0.80 -27.76
N ASP A 156 -12.78 -0.38 -27.54
CA ASP A 156 -13.41 -1.66 -27.89
C ASP A 156 -14.39 -2.09 -26.79
N PRO A 157 -15.71 -2.17 -27.08
CA PRO A 157 -16.71 -2.67 -26.11
C PRO A 157 -16.48 -4.12 -25.68
N GLY A 158 -15.72 -4.91 -26.45
CA GLY A 158 -15.37 -6.29 -26.16
C GLY A 158 -14.09 -6.47 -25.35
N TYR A 159 -13.40 -5.37 -25.01
CA TYR A 159 -12.12 -5.39 -24.29
C TYR A 159 -12.21 -6.16 -22.97
N TRP A 160 -13.17 -5.81 -22.13
CA TRP A 160 -13.49 -6.53 -20.90
C TRP A 160 -14.58 -7.60 -21.12
N PRO A 161 -14.57 -8.73 -20.37
CA PRO A 161 -15.73 -9.63 -20.35
C PRO A 161 -17.00 -8.90 -19.85
N PRO A 162 -18.20 -9.35 -20.23
CA PRO A 162 -19.43 -8.71 -19.76
C PRO A 162 -19.66 -8.94 -18.27
N VAL A 163 -20.09 -7.89 -17.58
CA VAL A 163 -20.47 -7.89 -16.15
C VAL A 163 -21.81 -7.18 -15.96
N ASN A 164 -22.47 -7.41 -14.83
CA ASN A 164 -23.71 -6.72 -14.49
C ASN A 164 -23.44 -5.31 -13.94
N ARG A 165 -22.29 -5.13 -13.27
CA ARG A 165 -21.95 -3.89 -12.59
C ARG A 165 -20.45 -3.74 -12.41
N GLU A 166 -19.97 -2.50 -12.36
CA GLU A 166 -18.60 -2.12 -12.07
C GLU A 166 -18.53 -1.33 -10.76
N LEU A 167 -17.51 -1.59 -9.93
CA LEU A 167 -17.21 -0.87 -8.71
C LEU A 167 -15.74 -0.49 -8.69
N PHE A 168 -15.46 0.76 -8.31
CA PHE A 168 -14.11 1.31 -8.14
C PHE A 168 -13.82 1.39 -6.66
N LEU A 169 -12.91 0.56 -6.17
CA LEU A 169 -12.60 0.45 -4.75
C LEU A 169 -11.14 0.80 -4.51
N THR A 170 -10.90 1.76 -3.62
CA THR A 170 -9.57 1.96 -3.03
C THR A 170 -9.45 1.12 -1.77
N LEU A 171 -8.30 0.50 -1.59
CA LEU A 171 -7.90 -0.19 -0.37
C LEU A 171 -6.84 0.64 0.31
N ASP A 172 -7.04 0.93 1.58
CA ASP A 172 -6.22 1.84 2.34
C ASP A 172 -6.18 1.42 3.81
N ASP A 173 -5.26 2.00 4.58
CA ASP A 173 -5.29 1.95 6.03
C ASP A 173 -4.77 3.26 6.61
N VAL A 174 -5.25 3.64 7.77
CA VAL A 174 -4.84 4.87 8.45
C VAL A 174 -4.46 4.58 9.89
N LEU A 175 -3.46 5.29 10.40
CA LEU A 175 -3.03 5.19 11.78
C LEU A 175 -3.79 6.20 12.64
N VAL A 176 -4.73 5.71 13.46
CA VAL A 176 -5.54 6.52 14.38
C VAL A 176 -5.06 6.33 15.81
N GLU A 177 -4.69 7.42 16.48
CA GLU A 177 -4.26 7.47 17.87
C GLU A 177 -5.04 8.57 18.61
N ASP A 178 -5.51 8.29 19.82
CA ASP A 178 -6.28 9.23 20.66
C ASP A 178 -7.45 9.93 19.93
N GLY A 179 -8.07 9.21 18.98
CA GLY A 179 -9.19 9.71 18.18
C GLY A 179 -8.81 10.74 17.10
N LYS A 180 -7.56 10.79 16.70
CA LYS A 180 -7.01 11.61 15.61
C LYS A 180 -6.18 10.72 14.67
N ILE A 181 -5.93 11.19 13.46
CA ILE A 181 -4.84 10.62 12.66
C ILE A 181 -3.53 10.89 13.40
N ALA A 182 -2.68 9.88 13.56
CA ALA A 182 -1.40 10.00 14.25
C ALA A 182 -0.56 11.15 13.66
N GLY A 183 0.09 11.91 14.52
CA GLY A 183 0.77 13.15 14.14
C GLY A 183 1.80 13.00 13.02
N PHE A 184 1.94 14.05 12.22
CA PHE A 184 2.97 14.20 11.21
C PHE A 184 3.80 15.43 11.48
N SER A 185 5.13 15.28 11.47
CA SER A 185 6.02 16.42 11.49
C SER A 185 5.95 17.18 10.15
N ALA A 186 5.83 18.49 10.21
CA ALA A 186 5.86 19.35 9.02
C ALA A 186 7.28 19.53 8.45
N THR A 187 8.32 19.12 9.19
CA THR A 187 9.72 19.36 8.84
C THR A 187 10.47 18.13 8.38
N GLU A 188 10.02 16.93 8.73
CA GLU A 188 10.68 15.69 8.35
C GLU A 188 9.70 14.52 8.28
N THR A 189 10.05 13.51 7.49
CA THR A 189 9.31 12.24 7.41
C THR A 189 9.78 11.30 8.51
N THR A 190 8.86 10.70 9.24
CA THR A 190 9.09 9.66 10.26
C THR A 190 8.62 8.30 9.75
N HIS A 191 8.79 7.23 10.52
CA HIS A 191 8.43 5.85 10.13
C HIS A 191 9.21 5.34 8.90
N VAL A 192 10.42 5.87 8.69
CA VAL A 192 11.22 5.59 7.48
C VAL A 192 11.67 4.14 7.38
N ALA A 193 11.80 3.41 8.51
CA ALA A 193 12.27 2.02 8.47
C ALA A 193 11.24 1.06 7.86
N MET A 194 9.97 1.14 8.28
CA MET A 194 8.92 0.21 7.84
C MET A 194 7.90 0.86 6.92
N GLY A 195 7.85 2.21 6.89
CA GLY A 195 6.70 2.94 6.43
C GLY A 195 5.60 3.01 7.50
N ARG A 196 4.52 3.74 7.24
CA ARG A 196 3.42 3.92 8.18
C ARG A 196 2.32 2.90 7.94
N PHE A 197 2.19 1.93 8.84
CA PHE A 197 1.07 0.99 8.85
C PHE A 197 -0.09 1.55 9.65
N GLY A 198 -1.27 1.57 9.04
CA GLY A 198 -2.51 1.93 9.72
C GLY A 198 -3.03 0.84 10.65
N ASN A 199 -3.82 1.25 11.64
CA ASN A 199 -4.55 0.34 12.53
C ASN A 199 -6.05 0.27 12.20
N VAL A 200 -6.52 1.08 11.25
CA VAL A 200 -7.89 1.05 10.72
C VAL A 200 -7.84 0.87 9.21
N MET A 201 -8.37 -0.26 8.73
CA MET A 201 -8.49 -0.55 7.30
C MET A 201 -9.66 0.23 6.70
N LEU A 202 -9.47 0.77 5.49
CA LEU A 202 -10.49 1.52 4.76
C LEU A 202 -10.72 0.93 3.37
N VAL A 203 -11.97 0.85 2.96
CA VAL A 203 -12.35 0.58 1.57
C VAL A 203 -13.14 1.76 1.05
N SER A 204 -12.62 2.42 0.02
CA SER A 204 -13.19 3.67 -0.51
C SER A 204 -13.47 4.70 0.60
N GLY A 205 -12.51 4.81 1.54
CA GLY A 205 -12.56 5.73 2.67
C GLY A 205 -13.48 5.32 3.81
N GLU A 206 -14.11 4.14 3.78
CA GLU A 206 -15.03 3.66 4.82
C GLU A 206 -14.44 2.45 5.58
N PRO A 207 -14.44 2.44 6.93
CA PRO A 207 -13.92 1.33 7.72
C PRO A 207 -14.80 0.09 7.72
N ASP A 208 -16.08 0.24 7.42
CA ASP A 208 -17.08 -0.82 7.37
C ASP A 208 -17.97 -0.64 6.13
N LEU A 209 -17.40 -0.78 4.94
CA LEU A 209 -18.15 -0.64 3.69
C LEU A 209 -19.19 -1.76 3.56
N GLU A 210 -20.45 -1.37 3.32
CA GLU A 210 -21.56 -2.29 3.04
C GLU A 210 -21.89 -2.28 1.55
N LEU A 211 -21.82 -3.45 0.92
CA LEU A 211 -22.19 -3.66 -0.46
C LEU A 211 -23.38 -4.61 -0.57
N THR A 212 -24.11 -4.52 -1.66
CA THR A 212 -25.16 -5.45 -2.00
C THR A 212 -24.92 -6.06 -3.37
N ALA A 213 -25.36 -7.30 -3.58
CA ALA A 213 -25.37 -7.96 -4.88
C ALA A 213 -26.64 -8.80 -5.03
N LYS A 214 -26.91 -9.26 -6.24
CA LYS A 214 -28.00 -10.20 -6.54
C LYS A 214 -27.44 -11.60 -6.76
N ARG A 215 -28.26 -12.60 -6.57
CA ARG A 215 -27.90 -14.00 -6.87
C ARG A 215 -27.60 -14.16 -8.36
N GLY A 216 -26.39 -14.67 -8.68
CA GLY A 216 -25.89 -14.83 -10.04
C GLY A 216 -25.32 -13.54 -10.65
N GLU A 217 -25.20 -12.46 -9.87
CA GLU A 217 -24.58 -11.22 -10.33
C GLU A 217 -23.07 -11.41 -10.51
N VAL A 218 -22.55 -10.91 -11.62
CA VAL A 218 -21.12 -10.75 -11.88
C VAL A 218 -20.78 -9.27 -11.67
N VAL A 219 -19.94 -8.98 -10.67
CA VAL A 219 -19.52 -7.63 -10.34
C VAL A 219 -18.03 -7.49 -10.64
N ARG A 220 -17.64 -6.49 -11.43
CA ARG A 220 -16.24 -6.13 -11.64
C ARG A 220 -15.78 -5.19 -10.55
N PHE A 221 -14.71 -5.56 -9.85
CA PHE A 221 -14.01 -4.69 -8.94
C PHE A 221 -12.73 -4.19 -9.61
N PHE A 222 -12.61 -2.89 -9.72
CA PHE A 222 -11.35 -2.20 -9.96
C PHE A 222 -10.76 -1.88 -8.60
N LEU A 223 -9.72 -2.63 -8.21
CA LEU A 223 -9.06 -2.49 -6.92
C LEU A 223 -7.81 -1.65 -7.08
N THR A 224 -7.65 -0.60 -6.28
CA THR A 224 -6.44 0.24 -6.21
C THR A 224 -5.95 0.23 -4.77
N ASN A 225 -4.68 -0.13 -4.55
CA ASN A 225 -4.07 0.00 -3.24
C ASN A 225 -3.51 1.42 -3.08
N THR A 226 -4.13 2.21 -2.21
CA THR A 226 -3.77 3.61 -1.91
C THR A 226 -3.11 3.78 -0.54
N ALA A 227 -2.79 2.69 0.16
CA ALA A 227 -2.08 2.74 1.44
C ALA A 227 -0.62 3.17 1.25
N ASN A 228 -0.07 3.90 2.23
CA ASN A 228 1.33 4.32 2.22
C ASN A 228 2.29 3.13 2.15
N THR A 229 1.96 2.03 2.85
CA THR A 229 2.91 0.92 3.04
C THR A 229 2.29 -0.46 2.86
N ARG A 230 1.04 -0.66 3.30
CA ARG A 230 0.45 -1.99 3.46
C ARG A 230 0.25 -2.71 2.13
N VAL A 231 0.75 -3.93 2.04
CA VAL A 231 0.39 -4.90 1.01
C VAL A 231 -0.92 -5.58 1.41
N PHE A 232 -1.92 -5.56 0.52
CA PHE A 232 -3.18 -6.28 0.74
C PHE A 232 -3.16 -7.62 0.03
N ASN A 233 -3.58 -8.68 0.73
CA ASN A 233 -3.91 -9.97 0.14
C ASN A 233 -5.41 -10.16 0.19
N VAL A 234 -6.08 -9.92 -0.94
CA VAL A 234 -7.54 -9.75 -1.03
C VAL A 234 -8.22 -11.01 -1.48
N THR A 235 -9.32 -11.38 -0.80
CA THR A 235 -10.16 -12.52 -1.16
C THR A 235 -11.64 -12.25 -0.87
N VAL A 236 -12.53 -12.98 -1.57
CA VAL A 236 -13.98 -13.02 -1.29
C VAL A 236 -14.40 -14.48 -1.07
N PRO A 237 -14.23 -15.00 0.16
CA PRO A 237 -14.51 -16.41 0.46
C PRO A 237 -15.92 -16.82 0.07
N GLY A 238 -16.04 -17.94 -0.64
CA GLY A 238 -17.32 -18.48 -1.08
C GLY A 238 -17.88 -17.89 -2.38
N ALA A 239 -17.29 -16.82 -2.92
CA ALA A 239 -17.53 -16.35 -4.29
C ALA A 239 -16.48 -16.94 -5.24
N ARG A 240 -16.76 -16.88 -6.55
CA ARG A 240 -15.76 -17.22 -7.56
C ARG A 240 -15.16 -15.92 -8.10
N THR A 241 -13.84 -15.81 -8.04
CA THR A 241 -13.11 -14.63 -8.50
C THR A 241 -12.30 -14.96 -9.74
N LYS A 242 -12.41 -14.12 -10.75
CA LYS A 242 -11.69 -14.22 -12.02
C LYS A 242 -10.82 -12.98 -12.19
N LEU A 243 -9.50 -13.17 -12.31
CA LEU A 243 -8.55 -12.14 -12.64
C LEU A 243 -8.65 -11.81 -14.13
N VAL A 244 -8.90 -10.56 -14.46
CA VAL A 244 -9.11 -10.10 -15.85
C VAL A 244 -8.16 -8.98 -16.25
N GLY A 245 -7.64 -8.18 -15.33
CA GLY A 245 -6.75 -7.08 -15.65
C GLY A 245 -5.88 -6.63 -14.47
N GLY A 246 -4.95 -5.77 -14.79
CA GLY A 246 -4.03 -5.11 -13.86
C GLY A 246 -3.89 -3.63 -14.18
N ASP A 247 -2.76 -3.03 -13.84
CA ASP A 247 -2.49 -1.60 -13.93
C ASP A 247 -2.95 -0.98 -15.27
N SER A 248 -2.34 -1.38 -16.37
CA SER A 248 -2.57 -0.78 -17.69
C SER A 248 -3.23 -1.76 -18.66
N GLY A 249 -4.35 -2.36 -18.26
CA GLY A 249 -5.18 -3.15 -19.14
C GLY A 249 -5.43 -4.59 -18.71
N HIS A 250 -5.78 -5.44 -19.66
CA HIS A 250 -6.13 -6.84 -19.42
C HIS A 250 -4.88 -7.75 -19.31
N TYR A 251 -5.04 -8.88 -18.63
CA TYR A 251 -4.04 -9.96 -18.64
C TYR A 251 -4.05 -10.73 -19.97
N GLU A 252 -2.91 -11.32 -20.33
CA GLU A 252 -2.81 -12.24 -21.47
C GLU A 252 -3.82 -13.40 -21.36
N HIS A 253 -3.93 -13.98 -20.16
CA HIS A 253 -4.85 -15.06 -19.87
C HIS A 253 -5.73 -14.72 -18.67
N GLU A 254 -7.05 -14.77 -18.84
CA GLU A 254 -7.95 -14.73 -17.69
C GLU A 254 -7.80 -16.02 -16.88
N SER A 255 -7.85 -15.92 -15.57
CA SER A 255 -7.69 -17.05 -14.66
C SER A 255 -8.59 -16.92 -13.43
N PHE A 256 -9.05 -18.06 -12.88
CA PHE A 256 -9.68 -18.06 -11.57
C PHE A 256 -8.60 -18.00 -10.51
N VAL A 257 -8.81 -17.19 -9.51
CA VAL A 257 -7.90 -16.95 -8.39
C VAL A 257 -8.65 -17.01 -7.07
N ASP A 258 -7.97 -17.45 -6.03
CA ASP A 258 -8.51 -17.48 -4.67
C ASP A 258 -8.14 -16.20 -3.91
N GLU A 259 -6.97 -15.63 -4.20
CA GLU A 259 -6.41 -14.46 -3.52
C GLU A 259 -5.70 -13.56 -4.54
N ILE A 260 -5.59 -12.27 -4.20
CA ILE A 260 -4.91 -11.26 -5.02
C ILE A 260 -3.98 -10.47 -4.10
N LEU A 261 -2.68 -10.57 -4.37
CA LEU A 261 -1.66 -9.80 -3.68
C LEU A 261 -1.50 -8.44 -4.36
N LEU A 262 -1.74 -7.36 -3.63
CA LEU A 262 -1.84 -6.00 -4.13
C LEU A 262 -0.92 -5.09 -3.30
N SER A 263 0.25 -4.74 -3.83
CA SER A 263 1.17 -3.81 -3.17
C SER A 263 0.72 -2.35 -3.32
N PRO A 264 1.23 -1.41 -2.50
CA PRO A 264 0.98 0.01 -2.71
C PRO A 264 1.10 0.41 -4.17
N SER A 265 0.12 1.15 -4.68
CA SER A 265 -0.01 1.65 -6.06
C SER A 265 -0.32 0.63 -7.14
N GLU A 266 -0.27 -0.66 -6.89
CA GLU A 266 -0.76 -1.63 -7.86
C GLU A 266 -2.29 -1.58 -7.96
N ARG A 267 -2.79 -1.91 -9.16
CA ARG A 267 -4.22 -2.03 -9.45
C ARG A 267 -4.52 -3.39 -10.06
N PHE A 268 -5.64 -3.98 -9.65
CA PHE A 268 -6.14 -5.22 -10.22
C PHE A 268 -7.60 -5.09 -10.62
N VAL A 269 -7.96 -5.76 -11.71
CA VAL A 269 -9.33 -5.84 -12.18
C VAL A 269 -9.80 -7.28 -12.06
N VAL A 270 -10.84 -7.50 -11.25
CA VAL A 270 -11.40 -8.82 -11.01
C VAL A 270 -12.90 -8.84 -11.20
N ASP A 271 -13.39 -9.91 -11.81
CA ASP A 271 -14.80 -10.20 -11.89
C ASP A 271 -15.18 -11.21 -10.81
N VAL A 272 -16.19 -10.90 -10.00
CA VAL A 272 -16.64 -11.74 -8.88
C VAL A 272 -18.08 -12.19 -9.15
N LEU A 273 -18.32 -13.51 -9.16
CA LEU A 273 -19.63 -14.11 -9.31
C LEU A 273 -20.20 -14.54 -7.95
N PHE A 274 -21.36 -13.98 -7.60
CA PHE A 274 -22.12 -14.30 -6.40
C PHE A 274 -23.22 -15.34 -6.69
N GLU A 275 -22.88 -16.63 -6.65
CA GLU A 275 -23.80 -17.71 -7.06
C GLU A 275 -24.98 -17.93 -6.12
N ARG A 276 -24.83 -17.64 -4.84
CA ARG A 276 -25.81 -17.96 -3.79
C ARG A 276 -26.18 -16.72 -2.98
N PRO A 277 -27.45 -16.60 -2.54
CA PRO A 277 -27.82 -15.55 -1.59
C PRO A 277 -27.16 -15.79 -0.23
N GLY A 278 -26.92 -14.71 0.52
CA GLY A 278 -26.30 -14.75 1.85
C GLY A 278 -25.30 -13.64 2.07
N GLY A 279 -24.61 -13.69 3.19
CA GLY A 279 -23.53 -12.78 3.53
C GLY A 279 -22.19 -13.27 2.99
N TYR A 280 -21.45 -12.37 2.34
CA TYR A 280 -20.04 -12.53 1.93
C TYR A 280 -19.23 -11.41 2.54
N VAL A 281 -17.93 -11.60 2.57
CA VAL A 281 -16.97 -10.61 3.09
C VAL A 281 -15.85 -10.44 2.07
N LEU A 282 -15.50 -9.20 1.78
CA LEU A 282 -14.20 -8.87 1.18
C LEU A 282 -13.19 -8.86 2.32
N GLU A 283 -12.16 -9.68 2.25
CA GLU A 283 -11.17 -9.85 3.31
C GLU A 283 -9.76 -9.50 2.83
N HIS A 284 -8.95 -8.96 3.74
CA HIS A 284 -7.50 -8.97 3.66
C HIS A 284 -6.99 -10.10 4.55
N ARG A 285 -6.14 -10.98 4.01
CA ARG A 285 -5.57 -12.13 4.72
C ARG A 285 -4.06 -12.02 4.84
N THR A 286 -3.58 -12.16 6.05
CA THR A 286 -2.17 -12.39 6.35
C THR A 286 -2.00 -13.83 6.82
N PRO A 287 -0.78 -14.35 6.96
CA PRO A 287 -0.56 -15.69 7.54
C PRO A 287 -1.19 -15.89 8.91
N ASP A 288 -1.26 -14.83 9.71
CA ASP A 288 -1.70 -14.89 11.09
C ASP A 288 -3.15 -14.44 11.31
N ARG A 289 -3.75 -13.70 10.36
CA ARG A 289 -5.04 -13.01 10.56
C ARG A 289 -5.85 -12.84 9.29
N SER A 290 -7.15 -12.57 9.48
CA SER A 290 -8.04 -12.05 8.44
C SER A 290 -8.70 -10.78 8.94
N TYR A 291 -8.68 -9.75 8.10
CA TYR A 291 -9.34 -8.48 8.33
C TYR A 291 -10.53 -8.36 7.42
N ARG A 292 -11.68 -7.96 7.97
CA ARG A 292 -12.85 -7.63 7.17
C ARG A 292 -12.64 -6.26 6.54
N LEU A 293 -12.66 -6.20 5.21
CA LEU A 293 -12.60 -4.97 4.43
C LEU A 293 -13.98 -4.43 4.08
N ALA A 294 -14.90 -5.30 3.64
CA ALA A 294 -16.28 -4.92 3.35
C ALA A 294 -17.25 -6.09 3.58
N SER A 295 -18.48 -5.78 3.95
CA SER A 295 -19.59 -6.75 4.02
C SER A 295 -20.40 -6.70 2.73
N ILE A 296 -20.76 -7.87 2.17
CA ILE A 296 -21.52 -7.96 0.91
C ILE A 296 -22.78 -8.79 1.15
N ALA A 297 -23.95 -8.17 1.07
CA ALA A 297 -25.24 -8.85 1.19
C ALA A 297 -25.76 -9.26 -0.19
N VAL A 298 -25.78 -10.57 -0.48
CA VAL A 298 -26.32 -11.12 -1.72
C VAL A 298 -27.78 -11.46 -1.53
N LEU A 299 -28.65 -10.74 -2.24
CA LEU A 299 -30.10 -10.91 -2.19
C LEU A 299 -30.53 -12.13 -3.00
N ASP A 300 -31.66 -12.78 -2.63
CA ASP A 300 -32.25 -13.90 -3.40
C ASP A 300 -33.07 -13.43 -4.63
N GLU A 301 -32.73 -12.29 -5.18
CA GLU A 301 -33.20 -11.79 -6.45
C GLU A 301 -32.22 -12.16 -7.54
N PRO A 302 -32.66 -12.81 -8.66
CA PRO A 302 -31.72 -13.17 -9.73
C PRO A 302 -31.20 -11.92 -10.44
N ALA A 303 -29.93 -11.95 -10.83
CA ALA A 303 -29.36 -10.90 -11.66
C ALA A 303 -29.85 -11.01 -13.11
N GLU A 304 -30.08 -9.87 -13.75
CA GLU A 304 -30.44 -9.72 -15.15
C GLU A 304 -29.45 -8.75 -15.84
N PRO A 305 -28.84 -9.13 -16.98
CA PRO A 305 -28.89 -10.46 -17.60
C PRO A 305 -28.10 -11.52 -16.79
N ALA A 306 -28.43 -12.81 -16.98
CA ALA A 306 -27.66 -13.90 -16.38
C ALA A 306 -26.33 -14.08 -17.14
N LEU A 307 -25.22 -13.85 -16.45
CA LEU A 307 -23.85 -13.84 -17.04
C LEU A 307 -22.96 -14.99 -16.57
N ALA A 308 -23.46 -15.95 -15.80
CA ALA A 308 -22.66 -17.04 -15.23
C ALA A 308 -21.95 -17.92 -16.28
N GLU A 309 -22.59 -18.13 -17.45
CA GLU A 309 -21.96 -18.90 -18.55
C GLU A 309 -20.81 -18.11 -19.19
N GLN A 310 -20.99 -16.81 -19.42
CA GLN A 310 -19.93 -15.92 -19.96
C GLN A 310 -18.80 -15.76 -18.96
N PHE A 311 -19.11 -15.65 -17.67
CA PHE A 311 -18.09 -15.60 -16.61
C PHE A 311 -17.24 -16.84 -16.55
N ALA A 312 -17.79 -18.02 -16.84
CA ALA A 312 -17.05 -19.29 -16.83
C ALA A 312 -16.01 -19.41 -17.97
N VAL A 313 -16.09 -18.57 -18.99
CA VAL A 313 -15.14 -18.56 -20.12
C VAL A 313 -13.87 -17.83 -19.67
N LEU A 314 -12.72 -18.45 -19.86
CA LEU A 314 -11.41 -17.85 -19.70
C LEU A 314 -10.88 -17.45 -21.08
N ARG A 315 -10.66 -16.17 -21.30
CA ARG A 315 -10.18 -15.64 -22.59
C ARG A 315 -8.65 -15.63 -22.61
N THR A 316 -8.09 -15.71 -23.80
CA THR A 316 -6.71 -15.35 -24.12
C THR A 316 -6.75 -14.08 -24.97
N ASN A 317 -6.01 -13.06 -24.60
CA ASN A 317 -5.95 -11.79 -25.29
C ASN A 317 -4.78 -11.80 -26.28
N GLU A 318 -5.12 -11.75 -27.58
CA GLU A 318 -4.17 -11.95 -28.69
C GLU A 318 -3.09 -10.87 -28.76
N ASP A 319 -3.36 -9.65 -28.33
CA ASP A 319 -2.41 -8.55 -28.28
C ASP A 319 -1.26 -8.85 -27.30
N LEU A 320 -1.57 -9.34 -26.09
CA LEU A 320 -0.53 -9.74 -25.12
C LEU A 320 0.12 -11.08 -25.47
N ALA A 321 -0.57 -11.99 -26.15
CA ALA A 321 0.07 -13.17 -26.71
C ALA A 321 1.13 -12.79 -27.77
N ALA A 322 0.86 -11.76 -28.59
CA ALA A 322 1.85 -11.20 -29.51
C ALA A 322 3.02 -10.52 -28.77
N GLU A 323 2.73 -9.83 -27.66
CA GLU A 323 3.77 -9.26 -26.78
C GLU A 323 4.67 -10.35 -26.19
N ARG A 324 4.12 -11.47 -25.77
CA ARG A 324 4.90 -12.62 -25.30
C ARG A 324 5.87 -13.13 -26.38
N GLU A 325 5.41 -13.27 -27.62
CA GLU A 325 6.30 -13.64 -28.73
C GLU A 325 7.42 -12.61 -28.93
N ARG A 326 7.09 -11.32 -28.88
CA ARG A 326 8.04 -10.20 -29.01
C ARG A 326 9.08 -10.21 -27.88
N THR A 327 8.67 -10.49 -26.65
CA THR A 327 9.52 -10.39 -25.46
C THR A 327 10.33 -11.65 -25.16
N THR A 328 10.00 -12.79 -25.76
CA THR A 328 10.71 -14.07 -25.57
C THR A 328 12.25 -13.96 -25.69
N PRO A 329 12.85 -13.22 -26.68
CA PRO A 329 14.30 -13.07 -26.75
C PRO A 329 14.93 -12.38 -25.54
N PHE A 330 14.18 -11.51 -24.84
CA PHE A 330 14.67 -10.77 -23.68
C PHE A 330 14.68 -11.59 -22.40
N VAL A 331 13.85 -12.64 -22.28
CA VAL A 331 13.79 -13.48 -21.07
C VAL A 331 15.18 -14.02 -20.72
N ALA A 332 15.91 -14.57 -21.72
CA ALA A 332 17.24 -15.13 -21.53
C ALA A 332 18.38 -14.12 -21.71
N ALA A 333 18.10 -12.91 -22.19
CA ALA A 333 19.11 -11.87 -22.37
C ALA A 333 19.66 -11.37 -21.03
N ALA A 334 20.91 -10.91 -21.02
CA ALA A 334 21.43 -10.16 -19.88
C ALA A 334 20.63 -8.85 -19.69
N PRO A 335 20.46 -8.36 -18.45
CA PRO A 335 19.84 -7.07 -18.22
C PRO A 335 20.72 -5.93 -18.77
N ASP A 336 20.08 -4.87 -19.27
CA ASP A 336 20.75 -3.63 -19.68
C ASP A 336 21.10 -2.77 -18.46
N LYS A 337 20.32 -2.89 -17.39
CA LYS A 337 20.51 -2.23 -16.10
C LYS A 337 20.20 -3.18 -14.96
N THR A 338 20.95 -3.04 -13.88
CA THR A 338 20.68 -3.75 -12.61
C THR A 338 20.53 -2.75 -11.49
N LEU A 339 19.34 -2.73 -10.87
CA LEU A 339 18.97 -1.84 -9.78
C LEU A 339 18.77 -2.65 -8.50
N ALA A 340 19.51 -2.33 -7.45
CA ALA A 340 19.40 -2.99 -6.16
C ALA A 340 18.69 -2.09 -5.14
N PHE A 341 17.90 -2.72 -4.27
CA PHE A 341 17.20 -2.09 -3.15
C PHE A 341 17.99 -2.37 -1.88
N VAL A 342 18.47 -1.32 -1.22
CA VAL A 342 19.40 -1.42 -0.09
C VAL A 342 19.01 -0.45 1.00
N ALA A 343 19.03 -0.90 2.25
CA ALA A 343 18.88 -0.07 3.44
C ALA A 343 20.22 0.09 4.18
N GLU A 344 20.46 1.28 4.70
CA GLU A 344 21.53 1.55 5.66
C GLU A 344 20.93 2.13 6.93
N MET A 345 21.20 1.50 8.08
CA MET A 345 20.79 1.95 9.40
C MET A 345 21.99 2.46 10.20
N ASP A 346 21.85 3.63 10.80
CA ASP A 346 22.89 4.28 11.58
C ASP A 346 22.33 4.78 12.92
N PHE A 347 22.50 3.96 13.96
CA PHE A 347 22.08 4.28 15.32
C PHE A 347 23.32 4.37 16.22
N ASP A 348 23.40 5.44 16.99
CA ASP A 348 24.45 5.63 17.98
C ASP A 348 24.42 4.51 19.02
N ALA A 349 25.56 3.90 19.28
CA ALA A 349 25.71 2.85 20.28
C ALA A 349 26.19 3.47 21.60
N PRO A 350 25.39 3.44 22.68
CA PRO A 350 25.84 3.87 24.00
C PRO A 350 26.97 2.96 24.53
N GLU A 351 27.76 3.48 25.48
CA GLU A 351 28.84 2.71 26.09
C GLU A 351 28.28 1.48 26.84
N GLY A 352 28.74 0.30 26.50
CA GLY A 352 28.25 -0.95 27.07
C GLY A 352 26.96 -1.47 26.46
N ALA A 353 26.59 -0.97 25.28
CA ALA A 353 25.40 -1.43 24.56
C ALA A 353 25.44 -2.93 24.29
N VAL A 354 24.28 -3.55 24.33
CA VAL A 354 23.99 -4.85 23.69
C VAL A 354 23.15 -4.63 22.44
N TYR A 355 23.15 -5.61 21.55
CA TYR A 355 22.50 -5.49 20.24
C TYR A 355 21.31 -6.43 20.15
N THR A 356 20.14 -5.92 19.82
CA THR A 356 18.89 -6.70 19.72
C THR A 356 18.17 -6.43 18.38
N CYS A 357 17.34 -7.39 17.97
CA CYS A 357 16.46 -7.19 16.84
C CYS A 357 15.10 -6.69 17.33
N PRO A 358 14.61 -5.52 16.89
CA PRO A 358 13.28 -5.04 17.28
C PRO A 358 12.14 -5.98 16.86
N MET A 359 12.28 -6.64 15.70
CA MET A 359 11.30 -7.61 15.18
C MET A 359 11.38 -8.96 15.89
N HIS A 360 12.58 -9.33 16.41
CA HIS A 360 12.84 -10.58 17.14
C HIS A 360 13.53 -10.29 18.48
N PRO A 361 12.81 -9.75 19.48
CA PRO A 361 13.40 -9.24 20.72
C PRO A 361 14.13 -10.28 21.57
N ALA A 362 13.89 -11.58 21.31
CA ALA A 362 14.64 -12.68 21.95
C ALA A 362 16.10 -12.78 21.45
N ILE A 363 16.42 -12.17 20.31
CA ILE A 363 17.77 -12.14 19.74
C ILE A 363 18.54 -10.99 20.38
N VAL A 364 19.49 -11.32 21.27
CA VAL A 364 20.37 -10.36 21.96
C VAL A 364 21.82 -10.82 21.81
N GLN A 365 22.72 -9.92 21.43
CA GLN A 365 24.16 -10.17 21.23
C GLN A 365 25.00 -9.08 21.92
N GLU A 366 26.22 -9.41 22.32
CA GLU A 366 27.16 -8.44 22.90
C GLU A 366 27.90 -7.61 21.85
N GLU A 367 27.91 -8.07 20.58
CA GLU A 367 28.60 -7.42 19.46
C GLU A 367 27.60 -7.04 18.35
N PRO A 368 27.90 -6.00 17.55
CA PRO A 368 27.09 -5.69 16.37
C PRO A 368 26.98 -6.89 15.44
N GLY A 369 25.82 -7.06 14.81
CA GLY A 369 25.59 -8.17 13.91
C GLY A 369 24.25 -8.08 13.19
N ARG A 370 23.83 -9.20 12.62
CA ARG A 370 22.51 -9.34 11.96
C ARG A 370 21.66 -10.36 12.69
N CYS A 371 20.36 -10.13 12.68
CA CYS A 371 19.37 -11.07 13.19
C CYS A 371 19.40 -12.36 12.36
N PRO A 372 19.57 -13.54 12.99
CA PRO A 372 19.60 -14.80 12.25
C PRO A 372 18.22 -15.21 11.71
N GLU A 373 17.12 -14.60 12.18
CA GLU A 373 15.76 -14.91 11.76
C GLU A 373 15.30 -14.07 10.56
N CYS A 374 15.60 -12.75 10.54
CA CYS A 374 15.13 -11.87 9.46
C CYS A 374 16.26 -11.16 8.69
N GLY A 375 17.53 -11.32 9.07
CA GLY A 375 18.65 -10.67 8.41
C GLY A 375 18.86 -9.18 8.77
N MET A 376 17.90 -8.53 9.44
CA MET A 376 18.00 -7.13 9.85
C MET A 376 19.23 -6.88 10.73
N LYS A 377 19.89 -5.73 10.58
CA LYS A 377 20.95 -5.27 11.48
C LYS A 377 20.41 -5.13 12.91
N LEU A 378 21.18 -5.65 13.87
CA LEU A 378 20.82 -5.52 15.27
C LEU A 378 21.04 -4.09 15.75
N LEU A 379 20.10 -3.56 16.52
CA LEU A 379 20.16 -2.20 17.04
C LEU A 379 20.78 -2.18 18.44
N PRO A 380 21.61 -1.16 18.74
CA PRO A 380 22.21 -1.01 20.06
C PRO A 380 21.16 -0.59 21.10
N VAL A 381 21.16 -1.22 22.26
CA VAL A 381 20.34 -0.88 23.44
C VAL A 381 21.22 -0.87 24.69
N GLU A 382 20.86 -0.06 25.71
CA GLU A 382 21.68 0.08 26.93
C GLU A 382 21.70 -1.19 27.80
N ALA A 383 20.67 -2.02 27.73
CA ALA A 383 20.57 -3.27 28.50
C ALA A 383 19.72 -4.31 27.75
N PRO A 384 19.92 -5.62 28.04
CA PRO A 384 19.03 -6.65 27.51
C PRO A 384 17.58 -6.37 27.91
N PRO A 385 16.60 -6.62 27.04
CA PRO A 385 15.19 -6.48 27.40
C PRO A 385 14.83 -7.44 28.53
N THR A 386 14.35 -6.92 29.65
CA THR A 386 13.89 -7.71 30.79
C THR A 386 12.37 -7.85 30.84
N SER A 387 11.66 -7.06 30.06
CA SER A 387 10.20 -7.10 29.90
C SER A 387 9.80 -6.56 28.54
N TYR A 388 8.63 -6.96 28.10
CA TYR A 388 8.04 -6.58 26.81
C TYR A 388 6.68 -5.94 27.06
N ALA A 389 6.28 -4.96 26.24
CA ALA A 389 4.99 -4.29 26.34
C ALA A 389 4.38 -4.09 24.95
N CYS A 390 3.08 -3.96 24.90
CA CYS A 390 2.41 -3.58 23.66
C CYS A 390 2.53 -2.07 23.44
N PRO A 391 3.01 -1.61 22.29
CA PRO A 391 3.09 -0.18 21.97
C PRO A 391 1.74 0.55 22.01
N MET A 392 0.67 -0.14 21.60
CA MET A 392 -0.70 0.40 21.62
C MET A 392 -1.45 0.18 22.94
N HIS A 393 -1.02 -0.79 23.75
CA HIS A 393 -1.61 -1.12 25.04
C HIS A 393 -0.50 -1.28 26.09
N PRO A 394 0.14 -0.19 26.54
CA PRO A 394 1.32 -0.23 27.41
C PRO A 394 1.10 -0.98 28.74
N HIS A 395 -0.16 -1.16 29.15
CA HIS A 395 -0.54 -1.96 30.32
C HIS A 395 -0.44 -3.48 30.08
N VAL A 396 -0.41 -3.90 28.81
CA VAL A 396 -0.18 -5.31 28.44
C VAL A 396 1.32 -5.54 28.42
N THR A 397 1.82 -6.21 29.45
CA THR A 397 3.24 -6.54 29.62
C THR A 397 3.48 -8.04 29.75
N SER A 398 4.67 -8.50 29.37
CA SER A 398 5.11 -9.89 29.46
C SER A 398 6.60 -9.94 29.80
N ASP A 399 7.05 -11.01 30.47
CA ASP A 399 8.48 -11.27 30.68
C ASP A 399 9.14 -12.03 29.50
N SER A 400 8.35 -12.28 28.45
CA SER A 400 8.81 -12.94 27.23
C SER A 400 8.17 -12.29 26.00
N PRO A 401 8.84 -12.35 24.81
CA PRO A 401 8.24 -11.87 23.58
C PRO A 401 6.98 -12.69 23.25
N ASP A 402 5.87 -11.99 23.00
CA ASP A 402 4.55 -12.57 22.69
C ASP A 402 3.73 -11.54 21.88
N ARG A 403 2.48 -11.85 21.58
CA ARG A 403 1.54 -10.92 20.95
C ARG A 403 0.56 -10.36 21.97
N CYS A 404 0.18 -9.10 21.79
CA CYS A 404 -0.82 -8.44 22.61
C CYS A 404 -2.18 -9.13 22.45
N PRO A 405 -2.82 -9.58 23.53
CA PRO A 405 -4.13 -10.25 23.47
C PRO A 405 -5.26 -9.28 23.07
N GLU A 406 -5.05 -7.96 23.16
CA GLU A 406 -6.07 -6.96 22.83
C GLU A 406 -6.05 -6.57 21.36
N CYS A 407 -4.85 -6.38 20.77
CA CYS A 407 -4.72 -5.96 19.37
C CYS A 407 -3.91 -6.92 18.50
N GLY A 408 -3.23 -7.92 19.12
CA GLY A 408 -2.44 -8.94 18.44
C GLY A 408 -1.10 -8.47 17.89
N MET A 409 -0.69 -7.21 18.07
CA MET A 409 0.65 -6.74 17.74
C MET A 409 1.70 -7.47 18.57
N LYS A 410 2.91 -7.64 18.03
CA LYS A 410 4.05 -8.15 18.79
C LYS A 410 4.34 -7.22 19.97
N LEU A 411 4.64 -7.80 21.13
CA LEU A 411 5.16 -7.05 22.26
C LEU A 411 6.62 -6.70 21.95
N VAL A 412 6.98 -5.43 22.12
CA VAL A 412 8.35 -4.94 21.98
C VAL A 412 9.02 -4.80 23.35
N PRO A 413 10.37 -4.71 23.42
CA PRO A 413 11.05 -4.43 24.70
C PRO A 413 10.43 -3.22 25.40
N ALA A 414 10.03 -3.37 26.66
CA ALA A 414 9.25 -2.37 27.39
C ALA A 414 9.95 -1.01 27.52
N HIS A 415 11.29 -0.96 27.45
CA HIS A 415 12.05 0.30 27.44
C HIS A 415 11.94 1.09 26.12
N LEU A 416 11.41 0.47 25.05
CA LEU A 416 11.14 1.13 23.76
C LEU A 416 9.71 1.67 23.70
N VAL A 417 8.85 1.31 24.66
CA VAL A 417 7.47 1.83 24.73
C VAL A 417 7.47 3.09 25.58
N ASP A 418 7.12 4.21 24.98
CA ASP A 418 7.04 5.51 25.69
C ASP A 418 5.81 5.49 26.62
N THR A 419 6.05 5.41 27.91
CA THR A 419 5.00 5.44 28.95
C THR A 419 4.80 6.85 29.53
N SER A 420 5.41 7.89 28.96
CA SER A 420 5.48 9.23 29.56
C SER A 420 4.18 10.05 29.49
N GLU A 421 3.13 9.58 28.78
CA GLU A 421 1.88 10.37 28.62
C GLU A 421 0.60 9.77 29.25
N HIS A 422 0.65 8.64 29.96
CA HIS A 422 -0.55 8.05 30.59
C HIS A 422 -0.55 8.11 32.11
N GLY A 423 -0.16 9.23 32.67
CA GLY A 423 -0.31 9.53 34.10
C GLY A 423 -1.68 10.15 34.44
N HIS A 424 -2.77 9.44 34.27
CA HIS A 424 -4.02 9.77 34.96
C HIS A 424 -4.30 8.78 36.07
N ASP A 425 -4.00 9.27 37.28
CA ASP A 425 -4.47 8.71 38.55
C ASP A 425 -5.98 8.43 38.51
N LEU A 426 -6.34 7.16 38.51
CA LEU A 426 -7.65 6.73 39.00
C LEU A 426 -7.48 6.14 40.39
N HIS A 427 -7.67 6.98 41.37
CA HIS A 427 -7.83 6.58 42.79
C HIS A 427 -8.95 5.57 42.95
N ALA A 428 -8.58 4.55 43.70
CA ALA A 428 -9.41 3.47 44.21
C ALA A 428 -10.75 3.94 44.78
N ALA A 429 -11.78 3.17 44.51
CA ALA A 429 -12.88 2.95 45.44
C ALA A 429 -13.08 1.47 45.59
N HIS A 430 -12.79 1.01 46.80
CA HIS A 430 -13.19 -0.30 47.33
C HIS A 430 -14.71 -0.45 47.28
N ASP A 431 -15.18 -1.64 46.92
CA ASP A 431 -16.19 -2.32 47.76
C ASP A 431 -16.17 -3.83 47.50
N GLU A 432 -16.10 -4.53 48.64
CA GLU A 432 -16.18 -5.98 48.79
C GLU A 432 -17.61 -6.50 48.60
N HIS A 433 -17.72 -7.70 48.07
CA HIS A 433 -18.63 -8.81 48.42
C HIS A 433 -18.47 -9.90 47.36
N GLY A 434 -18.02 -11.06 47.60
CA GLY A 434 -18.51 -12.07 48.54
C GLY A 434 -19.02 -13.27 47.76
N GLY A 435 -18.20 -14.33 47.64
CA GLY A 435 -18.49 -15.69 47.99
C GLY A 435 -19.21 -16.65 46.99
N HIS A 436 -18.61 -17.84 46.96
CA HIS A 436 -19.14 -19.17 46.59
C HIS A 436 -19.16 -19.53 45.09
N GLY A 437 -18.68 -20.66 44.63
CA GLY A 437 -18.25 -21.92 45.25
C GLY A 437 -18.14 -22.98 44.17
N HIS A 438 -17.17 -23.82 44.30
CA HIS A 438 -16.94 -25.17 43.76
C HIS A 438 -17.84 -25.76 42.65
N SER A 439 -17.20 -26.32 41.59
CA SER A 439 -17.29 -27.79 41.40
C SER A 439 -16.21 -28.30 40.42
N GLN A 440 -15.48 -29.30 40.89
CA GLN A 440 -14.57 -30.20 40.19
C GLN A 440 -15.32 -31.18 39.30
N HIS A 441 -14.72 -31.58 38.22
CA HIS A 441 -14.64 -32.93 37.64
C HIS A 441 -13.74 -32.80 36.42
N GLY A 442 -12.64 -33.45 36.28
CA GLY A 442 -12.28 -34.84 36.57
C GLY A 442 -11.99 -35.57 35.28
N GLY A 443 -10.70 -35.68 34.92
CA GLY A 443 -10.06 -36.85 34.37
C GLY A 443 -10.40 -37.28 32.94
N THR A 444 -9.43 -37.30 32.04
CA THR A 444 -8.65 -38.49 31.65
C THR A 444 -7.81 -38.19 30.43
N GLU A 445 -6.52 -38.34 30.57
CA GLU A 445 -5.64 -38.67 29.44
C GLU A 445 -5.94 -40.10 28.97
N PRO A 446 -5.65 -40.39 27.68
CA PRO A 446 -4.55 -41.30 27.49
C PRO A 446 -3.63 -41.06 26.27
N ALA A 447 -2.37 -41.38 26.54
CA ALA A 447 -1.42 -42.12 25.73
C ALA A 447 -0.94 -41.56 24.38
N ALA A 448 0.37 -41.36 24.41
CA ALA A 448 1.26 -41.22 23.27
C ALA A 448 1.13 -42.40 22.29
N ASP A 449 1.18 -42.07 21.00
CA ASP A 449 1.72 -42.99 20.00
C ASP A 449 2.67 -42.22 19.07
N ASP A 450 3.88 -42.71 19.08
CA ASP A 450 5.05 -42.42 18.25
C ASP A 450 4.81 -42.94 16.85
N HIS A 451 4.83 -42.05 15.83
CA HIS A 451 5.14 -42.45 14.45
C HIS A 451 5.98 -41.41 13.74
N THR A 452 7.22 -41.81 13.59
CA THR A 452 8.26 -41.27 12.72
C THR A 452 7.88 -41.24 11.22
N HIS A 453 8.41 -40.22 10.53
CA HIS A 453 8.81 -40.10 9.11
C HIS A 453 7.74 -39.88 8.04
N GLY A 454 7.95 -38.76 7.36
CA GLY A 454 7.46 -38.48 6.01
C GLY A 454 7.72 -37.05 5.64
N HIS A 455 8.92 -36.75 5.13
CA HIS A 455 9.14 -35.55 4.37
C HIS A 455 8.25 -35.57 3.13
N GLY A 456 7.20 -34.78 3.15
CA GLY A 456 6.43 -34.44 1.98
C GLY A 456 6.42 -32.92 1.91
N HIS A 457 7.26 -32.37 1.05
CA HIS A 457 7.07 -31.00 0.56
C HIS A 457 5.76 -31.03 -0.21
N GLU A 458 4.72 -30.44 0.33
CA GLU A 458 3.58 -29.97 -0.46
C GLU A 458 3.70 -28.46 -0.57
N ASP A 459 4.15 -28.05 -1.76
CA ASP A 459 4.20 -26.66 -2.22
C ASP A 459 2.79 -26.09 -2.33
N GLY A 460 2.33 -25.38 -1.30
CA GLY A 460 1.01 -24.77 -1.26
C GLY A 460 0.96 -23.35 -0.66
N HIS A 461 2.11 -22.74 -0.33
CA HIS A 461 2.15 -21.40 0.30
C HIS A 461 3.19 -20.46 -0.34
N GLY A 462 3.30 -20.45 -1.68
CA GLY A 462 4.30 -19.65 -2.41
C GLY A 462 4.13 -18.11 -2.32
N HIS A 463 3.03 -17.60 -1.79
CA HIS A 463 2.73 -16.16 -1.83
C HIS A 463 2.98 -15.38 -0.52
N ALA A 464 3.30 -16.04 0.59
CA ALA A 464 3.45 -15.39 1.89
C ALA A 464 4.89 -14.99 2.27
N HIS A 465 5.91 -15.50 1.56
CA HIS A 465 7.31 -15.23 1.89
C HIS A 465 7.77 -13.86 1.37
N GLY A 466 8.52 -13.13 2.20
CA GLY A 466 9.15 -11.87 1.83
C GLY A 466 8.19 -10.67 1.78
N ILE A 467 7.08 -10.71 2.51
CA ILE A 467 6.12 -9.62 2.70
C ILE A 467 6.11 -9.21 4.18
N GLU A 468 6.23 -7.92 4.44
CA GLU A 468 5.95 -7.34 5.75
C GLU A 468 4.46 -7.03 5.84
N TRP A 469 3.75 -7.74 6.72
CA TRP A 469 2.29 -7.65 6.84
C TRP A 469 1.84 -6.62 7.86
N GLU A 470 2.68 -6.32 8.84
CA GLU A 470 2.42 -5.44 9.97
C GLU A 470 3.71 -4.70 10.35
N ASP A 471 3.60 -3.59 11.03
CA ASP A 471 4.75 -2.97 11.69
C ASP A 471 5.12 -3.78 12.95
N ASP A 472 6.15 -4.58 12.85
CA ASP A 472 6.65 -5.39 13.95
C ASP A 472 7.67 -4.65 14.84
N MET A 473 7.98 -3.36 14.54
CA MET A 473 8.94 -2.54 15.30
C MET A 473 8.44 -1.11 15.55
N VAL A 474 7.16 -0.95 15.85
CA VAL A 474 6.41 0.32 15.94
C VAL A 474 7.19 1.44 16.62
N GLU A 475 7.71 1.21 17.84
CA GLU A 475 8.38 2.29 18.61
C GLU A 475 9.77 2.66 18.04
N VAL A 476 10.45 1.74 17.41
CA VAL A 476 11.68 2.04 16.68
C VAL A 476 11.34 2.77 15.40
N ASN A 477 10.37 2.26 14.64
CA ASN A 477 9.94 2.82 13.37
C ASN A 477 9.53 4.30 13.49
N ARG A 478 8.74 4.66 14.49
CA ARG A 478 8.33 6.06 14.76
C ARG A 478 9.50 7.05 14.89
N ARG A 479 10.66 6.57 15.32
CA ARG A 479 11.88 7.39 15.54
C ARG A 479 12.83 7.37 14.36
N THR A 480 12.51 6.61 13.31
CA THR A 480 13.35 6.56 12.12
C THR A 480 13.01 7.72 11.20
N THR A 481 14.06 8.38 10.73
CA THR A 481 14.03 9.47 9.75
C THR A 481 15.16 9.26 8.75
N ALA A 482 15.24 10.05 7.71
CA ALA A 482 16.33 10.01 6.74
C ALA A 482 17.74 10.20 7.38
N ALA A 483 17.82 10.70 8.62
CA ALA A 483 19.08 10.88 9.33
C ALA A 483 19.67 9.55 9.83
N ASN A 484 18.83 8.60 10.28
CA ASN A 484 19.28 7.34 10.86
C ASN A 484 18.86 6.09 10.06
N MET A 485 18.02 6.28 9.03
CA MET A 485 17.60 5.24 8.12
C MET A 485 17.62 5.76 6.68
N ARG A 486 18.43 5.14 5.83
CA ARG A 486 18.62 5.56 4.44
C ARG A 486 18.27 4.44 3.50
N TRP A 487 17.22 4.61 2.73
CA TRP A 487 16.83 3.75 1.63
C TRP A 487 17.53 4.14 0.34
N LYS A 488 18.03 3.15 -0.39
CA LYS A 488 18.80 3.36 -1.61
C LYS A 488 18.34 2.47 -2.75
N LEU A 489 18.16 3.08 -3.89
CA LEU A 489 18.19 2.42 -5.20
C LEU A 489 19.65 2.53 -5.68
N VAL A 490 20.29 1.41 -5.97
CA VAL A 490 21.72 1.38 -6.35
C VAL A 490 21.87 0.77 -7.73
N ASP A 491 22.36 1.55 -8.68
CA ASP A 491 22.80 1.06 -9.99
C ASP A 491 24.07 0.19 -9.79
N ARG A 492 23.96 -1.11 -10.05
CA ARG A 492 25.05 -2.06 -9.83
C ARG A 492 26.16 -1.96 -10.86
N ASP A 493 25.91 -1.37 -12.01
CA ASP A 493 26.93 -1.19 -13.04
C ASP A 493 27.89 -0.02 -12.70
N THR A 494 27.35 1.04 -12.09
CA THR A 494 28.11 2.26 -11.78
C THR A 494 28.41 2.45 -10.30
N GLY A 495 27.62 1.83 -9.41
CA GLY A 495 27.62 2.05 -7.97
C GLY A 495 26.95 3.37 -7.55
N ALA A 496 26.34 4.09 -8.48
CA ALA A 496 25.58 5.30 -8.19
C ALA A 496 24.28 4.95 -7.42
N ALA A 497 23.87 5.84 -6.51
CA ALA A 497 22.68 5.62 -5.70
C ALA A 497 21.72 6.82 -5.74
N ASN A 498 20.43 6.54 -5.77
CA ASN A 498 19.35 7.53 -5.73
C ASN A 498 19.56 8.65 -6.77
N ALA A 499 19.52 9.91 -6.39
CA ALA A 499 19.68 11.06 -7.28
C ALA A 499 21.05 11.10 -8.04
N ALA A 500 22.02 10.26 -7.70
CA ALA A 500 23.27 10.14 -8.42
C ALA A 500 23.21 9.15 -9.61
N ILE A 501 22.11 8.40 -9.76
CA ILE A 501 21.86 7.54 -10.92
C ILE A 501 21.60 8.45 -12.13
N ASP A 502 22.32 8.19 -13.24
CA ASP A 502 22.26 8.99 -14.47
C ASP A 502 21.94 8.06 -15.66
N TRP A 503 20.67 7.69 -15.78
CA TRP A 503 20.19 6.89 -16.90
C TRP A 503 19.63 7.78 -17.99
N THR A 504 19.97 7.45 -19.23
CA THR A 504 19.42 8.09 -20.43
C THR A 504 18.98 7.01 -21.39
N PHE A 505 17.75 7.11 -21.87
CA PHE A 505 17.14 6.23 -22.87
C PHE A 505 16.63 7.05 -24.04
N ARG A 506 16.15 6.36 -25.08
CA ARG A 506 15.52 6.99 -26.25
C ARG A 506 14.14 6.40 -26.50
N VAL A 507 13.27 7.21 -27.05
CA VAL A 507 11.97 6.71 -27.54
C VAL A 507 12.21 5.59 -28.54
N GLY A 508 11.56 4.42 -28.28
CA GLY A 508 11.71 3.19 -29.03
C GLY A 508 12.67 2.17 -28.43
N ASP A 509 13.42 2.54 -27.38
CA ASP A 509 14.25 1.59 -26.64
C ASP A 509 13.38 0.57 -25.91
N GLN A 510 13.87 -0.67 -25.84
CA GLN A 510 13.35 -1.73 -24.99
C GLN A 510 14.45 -2.08 -23.98
N VAL A 511 14.25 -1.68 -22.75
CA VAL A 511 15.29 -1.74 -21.72
C VAL A 511 14.94 -2.84 -20.73
N LYS A 512 15.75 -3.89 -20.68
CA LYS A 512 15.65 -4.92 -19.64
C LYS A 512 16.30 -4.43 -18.36
N ILE A 513 15.51 -4.26 -17.31
CA ILE A 513 15.98 -3.85 -15.99
C ILE A 513 15.82 -5.03 -15.02
N ARG A 514 16.90 -5.37 -14.33
CA ARG A 514 16.88 -6.34 -13.23
C ARG A 514 16.75 -5.59 -11.91
N LEU A 515 15.70 -5.88 -11.18
CA LEU A 515 15.43 -5.38 -9.84
C LEU A 515 15.86 -6.44 -8.83
N VAL A 516 16.72 -6.09 -7.88
CA VAL A 516 17.27 -7.04 -6.89
C VAL A 516 17.01 -6.50 -5.49
N ASN A 517 16.18 -7.18 -4.73
CA ASN A 517 15.97 -6.84 -3.33
C ASN A 517 16.96 -7.62 -2.46
N GLU A 518 18.03 -6.96 -2.03
CA GLU A 518 19.17 -7.62 -1.42
C GLU A 518 18.95 -7.98 0.06
N MET A 519 19.15 -9.27 0.38
CA MET A 519 19.15 -9.74 1.77
C MET A 519 20.34 -9.20 2.59
N ASP A 520 21.44 -8.81 1.94
CA ASP A 520 22.58 -8.14 2.60
C ASP A 520 22.35 -6.63 2.76
N SER A 521 21.15 -6.27 3.15
CA SER A 521 20.68 -4.93 3.49
C SER A 521 20.55 -4.80 5.01
N ASP A 522 20.73 -3.61 5.58
CA ASP A 522 20.59 -3.44 7.04
C ASP A 522 19.16 -3.68 7.51
N HIS A 523 18.18 -3.51 6.61
CA HIS A 523 16.77 -3.80 6.83
C HIS A 523 16.12 -4.35 5.55
N PRO A 524 16.17 -5.67 5.29
CA PRO A 524 15.50 -6.26 4.14
C PRO A 524 13.98 -6.18 4.32
N MET A 525 13.27 -5.58 3.35
CA MET A 525 11.81 -5.57 3.28
C MET A 525 11.32 -5.46 1.83
N PRO A 526 10.03 -5.75 1.53
CA PRO A 526 9.49 -5.65 0.17
C PRO A 526 9.38 -4.20 -0.29
N HIS A 527 9.51 -3.99 -1.62
CA HIS A 527 9.40 -2.67 -2.23
C HIS A 527 8.49 -2.73 -3.46
N PRO A 528 7.39 -1.96 -3.52
CA PRO A 528 6.69 -1.65 -4.76
C PRO A 528 7.55 -0.66 -5.57
N PHE A 529 8.04 -1.08 -6.72
CA PHE A 529 8.85 -0.24 -7.60
C PHE A 529 7.99 0.33 -8.72
N HIS A 530 7.97 1.66 -8.85
CA HIS A 530 7.20 2.39 -9.83
C HIS A 530 8.10 3.13 -10.81
N VAL A 531 7.67 3.17 -12.09
CA VAL A 531 8.26 3.97 -13.17
C VAL A 531 7.20 4.92 -13.71
N HIS A 532 7.47 6.22 -13.65
CA HIS A 532 6.59 7.26 -14.18
C HIS A 532 6.43 7.15 -15.70
N GLY A 533 5.65 8.02 -16.28
CA GLY A 533 5.11 8.03 -17.64
C GLY A 533 6.08 7.89 -18.83
N ALA A 534 7.36 7.50 -18.61
CA ALA A 534 8.33 7.20 -19.69
C ALA A 534 7.86 6.09 -20.63
N GLY A 535 7.08 5.17 -20.12
CA GLY A 535 6.58 4.00 -20.83
C GLY A 535 5.82 3.07 -19.90
N ARG A 536 5.55 1.86 -20.38
CA ARG A 536 5.02 0.75 -19.56
C ARG A 536 6.02 -0.39 -19.58
N PHE A 537 5.93 -1.28 -18.62
CA PHE A 537 6.79 -2.46 -18.62
C PHE A 537 5.99 -3.75 -18.49
N LEU A 538 6.61 -4.83 -18.93
CA LEU A 538 6.17 -6.21 -18.69
C LEU A 538 7.13 -6.86 -17.70
N VAL A 539 6.60 -7.62 -16.75
CA VAL A 539 7.42 -8.52 -15.93
C VAL A 539 7.80 -9.71 -16.81
N LEU A 540 9.11 -9.95 -16.98
CA LEU A 540 9.60 -11.07 -17.78
C LEU A 540 9.83 -12.33 -16.96
N ALA A 541 10.38 -12.16 -15.73
CA ALA A 541 10.73 -13.28 -14.87
C ALA A 541 10.82 -12.82 -13.39
N ARG A 542 10.59 -13.77 -12.48
CA ARG A 542 10.82 -13.66 -11.05
C ARG A 542 11.74 -14.81 -10.60
N ASP A 543 12.85 -14.50 -9.94
CA ASP A 543 13.89 -15.47 -9.53
C ASP A 543 14.33 -16.40 -10.67
N GLY A 544 14.38 -15.87 -11.88
CA GLY A 544 14.73 -16.61 -13.10
C GLY A 544 13.64 -17.52 -13.66
N VAL A 545 12.44 -17.52 -13.05
CA VAL A 545 11.25 -18.20 -13.58
C VAL A 545 10.46 -17.23 -14.44
N GLU A 546 10.20 -17.60 -15.70
CA GLU A 546 9.43 -16.76 -16.63
C GLU A 546 8.03 -16.46 -16.07
N GLU A 547 7.58 -15.20 -16.22
CA GLU A 547 6.25 -14.77 -15.80
C GLU A 547 5.17 -15.50 -16.62
N PRO A 548 4.29 -16.26 -15.96
CA PRO A 548 3.34 -17.11 -16.67
C PRO A 548 2.22 -16.33 -17.35
N ASN A 549 1.94 -15.10 -16.93
CA ASN A 549 0.77 -14.33 -17.38
C ASN A 549 1.08 -12.84 -17.51
N LEU A 550 1.24 -12.34 -18.71
CA LEU A 550 1.63 -10.97 -18.97
C LEU A 550 0.47 -9.97 -18.74
N VAL A 551 0.83 -8.83 -18.23
CA VAL A 551 0.00 -7.61 -18.18
C VAL A 551 0.92 -6.40 -18.21
N TRP A 552 0.50 -5.34 -18.88
CA TRP A 552 1.22 -4.07 -18.84
C TRP A 552 1.14 -3.44 -17.46
N LYS A 553 2.30 -3.05 -16.93
CA LYS A 553 2.44 -2.49 -15.58
C LYS A 553 3.23 -1.19 -15.59
N ASP A 554 3.04 -0.44 -14.54
CA ASP A 554 3.87 0.71 -14.15
C ASP A 554 4.45 0.55 -12.73
N THR A 555 3.88 -0.36 -11.94
CA THR A 555 4.32 -0.68 -10.58
C THR A 555 4.47 -2.18 -10.40
N VAL A 556 5.52 -2.62 -9.72
CA VAL A 556 5.76 -4.06 -9.43
C VAL A 556 6.30 -4.26 -8.03
N LEU A 557 5.69 -5.17 -7.28
CA LEU A 557 6.22 -5.61 -5.99
C LEU A 557 7.50 -6.42 -6.19
N VAL A 558 8.59 -6.03 -5.52
CA VAL A 558 9.83 -6.79 -5.39
C VAL A 558 9.93 -7.25 -3.94
N ARG A 559 9.69 -8.54 -3.69
CA ARG A 559 9.67 -9.11 -2.34
C ARG A 559 11.07 -9.15 -1.75
N THR A 560 11.14 -9.25 -0.44
CA THR A 560 12.42 -9.42 0.27
C THR A 560 13.19 -10.61 -0.28
N GLY A 561 14.41 -10.38 -0.77
CA GLY A 561 15.29 -11.38 -1.36
C GLY A 561 14.97 -11.78 -2.79
N GLU A 562 13.92 -11.21 -3.41
CA GLU A 562 13.48 -11.53 -4.77
C GLU A 562 14.29 -10.78 -5.84
N THR A 563 14.41 -11.41 -7.00
CA THR A 563 14.92 -10.77 -8.23
C THR A 563 13.81 -10.74 -9.27
N VAL A 564 13.49 -9.56 -9.80
CA VAL A 564 12.47 -9.35 -10.83
C VAL A 564 13.10 -8.75 -12.08
N ASP A 565 12.94 -9.38 -13.22
CA ASP A 565 13.33 -8.85 -14.53
C ASP A 565 12.11 -8.18 -15.18
N ILE A 566 12.20 -6.89 -15.47
CA ILE A 566 11.18 -6.14 -16.22
C ILE A 566 11.73 -5.73 -17.58
N LEU A 567 10.84 -5.54 -18.56
CA LEU A 567 11.15 -4.95 -19.86
C LEU A 567 10.36 -3.65 -20.02
N LEU A 568 11.06 -2.53 -19.92
CA LEU A 568 10.48 -1.20 -20.10
C LEU A 568 10.45 -0.86 -21.60
N ASP A 569 9.26 -0.63 -22.15
CA ASP A 569 9.06 -0.05 -23.47
C ASP A 569 9.07 1.48 -23.35
N VAL A 570 10.16 2.09 -23.77
CA VAL A 570 10.34 3.55 -23.68
C VAL A 570 9.60 4.24 -24.82
N THR A 571 8.52 4.95 -24.49
CA THR A 571 7.62 5.52 -25.52
C THR A 571 7.41 7.03 -25.41
N ASN A 572 7.82 7.65 -24.30
CA ASN A 572 7.44 9.01 -23.99
C ASN A 572 8.67 9.86 -23.59
N PRO A 573 9.04 10.91 -24.37
CA PRO A 573 10.23 11.71 -24.10
C PRO A 573 10.01 12.64 -22.90
N GLY A 574 11.10 12.96 -22.20
CA GLY A 574 11.11 13.87 -21.07
C GLY A 574 11.99 13.39 -19.94
N ARG A 575 11.95 14.09 -18.81
CA ARG A 575 12.58 13.66 -17.56
C ARG A 575 11.55 12.96 -16.68
N TRP A 576 11.83 11.73 -16.32
CA TRP A 576 10.92 10.87 -15.60
C TRP A 576 11.53 10.40 -14.29
N MET A 577 10.69 10.00 -13.36
CA MET A 577 11.10 9.47 -12.06
C MET A 577 10.88 7.95 -12.01
N ALA A 578 11.73 7.27 -11.21
CA ALA A 578 11.50 5.91 -10.75
C ALA A 578 11.80 5.84 -9.26
N HIS A 579 10.94 5.18 -8.48
CA HIS A 579 11.03 5.16 -7.03
C HIS A 579 10.35 3.95 -6.39
N CYS A 580 10.65 3.72 -5.10
CA CYS A 580 9.84 2.86 -4.25
C CYS A 580 8.54 3.58 -3.91
N HIS A 581 7.41 2.89 -3.97
CA HIS A 581 6.10 3.47 -3.66
C HIS A 581 5.61 3.17 -2.23
N ILE A 582 6.51 2.86 -1.30
CA ILE A 582 6.26 3.11 0.12
C ILE A 582 6.53 4.59 0.33
N ALA A 583 5.51 5.35 0.73
CA ALA A 583 5.54 6.81 0.74
C ALA A 583 6.68 7.37 1.62
N GLU A 584 6.93 6.78 2.78
CA GLU A 584 8.01 7.17 3.68
C GLU A 584 9.40 6.84 3.11
N HIS A 585 9.54 5.77 2.31
CA HIS A 585 10.79 5.47 1.60
C HIS A 585 11.06 6.47 0.49
N HIS A 586 10.03 6.78 -0.30
CA HIS A 586 10.09 7.81 -1.33
C HIS A 586 10.51 9.15 -0.75
N GLU A 587 9.80 9.65 0.27
CA GLU A 587 10.09 10.94 0.92
C GLU A 587 11.46 10.97 1.62
N SER A 588 12.01 9.81 2.01
CA SER A 588 13.38 9.69 2.53
C SER A 588 14.46 9.63 1.45
N GLY A 589 14.08 9.67 0.16
CA GLY A 589 14.97 9.77 -0.99
C GLY A 589 15.20 8.49 -1.78
N MET A 590 14.38 7.42 -1.62
CA MET A 590 14.48 6.18 -2.41
C MET A 590 13.92 6.38 -3.82
N MET A 591 14.53 7.28 -4.58
CA MET A 591 14.09 7.68 -5.93
C MET A 591 15.25 8.15 -6.78
N PHE A 592 15.06 8.18 -8.10
CA PHE A 592 15.95 8.85 -9.05
C PHE A 592 15.21 9.33 -10.28
N GLY A 593 15.74 10.39 -10.89
CA GLY A 593 15.26 10.89 -12.18
C GLY A 593 16.12 10.36 -13.33
N PHE A 594 15.50 10.07 -14.47
CA PHE A 594 16.19 9.65 -15.69
C PHE A 594 15.62 10.39 -16.92
N ASP A 595 16.42 10.49 -17.98
CA ASP A 595 16.07 11.23 -19.18
C ASP A 595 15.68 10.28 -20.32
N VAL A 596 14.63 10.65 -21.08
CA VAL A 596 14.25 9.99 -22.33
C VAL A 596 14.35 10.99 -23.46
N GLU A 597 15.32 10.76 -24.35
CA GLU A 597 15.52 11.55 -25.59
C GLU A 597 14.48 11.15 -26.66
N PRO A 598 14.04 12.09 -27.51
CA PRO A 598 13.14 11.81 -28.64
C PRO A 598 13.67 10.76 -29.62
#